data_28bab8ad3d4e7257ce16b41109a6395c
#
_entry.id   28bab8ad3d4e7257ce16b41109a6395c
#
_cell.length_a   1.000
_cell.length_b   1.000
_cell.length_c   1.000
_cell.angle_alpha   90.00
_cell.angle_beta   90.00
_cell.angle_gamma   90.00
#
_symmetry.space_group_name_H-M   'P 1'
#
loop_
_entity.id
_entity.type
_entity.pdbx_description
1 polymer ?
#
loop_
_entity_poly.entity_id
_entity_poly.type
_entity_poly.pdbx_seq_one_letter_code
_entity_poly.pdbx_strand_id
1 'polypeptide(L)'
;MNYRTIALCSLFLSFVLGVKGQQTNTQTYTLKTPYAVEKITPPKGKKVKNVILMIGDGMSLMHIYTAWTCNRGQLWLENAQYTGLSKTPCLNRLVTDSGAGGTALSSGERSEDPLSCSRRR
;
A
#
# COMPACT_ATOMS: atom_id res chain seq x y z
N MET A 1 36.77 1.45 43.10
CA MET A 1 35.79 0.88 42.16
C MET A 1 36.00 -0.64 42.20
N ASN A 2 34.99 -1.39 42.65
CA ASN A 2 35.15 -2.83 42.91
C ASN A 2 35.25 -3.61 41.58
N TYR A 3 36.13 -4.61 41.52
CA TYR A 3 36.34 -5.48 40.34
C TYR A 3 35.03 -6.11 39.78
N ARG A 4 34.03 -6.33 40.68
CA ARG A 4 32.69 -6.78 40.31
C ARG A 4 31.93 -5.79 39.44
N THR A 5 32.07 -4.49 39.69
CA THR A 5 31.44 -3.42 38.90
C THR A 5 32.09 -3.28 37.53
N ILE A 6 33.41 -3.44 37.47
CA ILE A 6 34.17 -3.41 36.21
C ILE A 6 33.82 -4.63 35.34
N ALA A 7 33.69 -5.81 35.93
CA ALA A 7 33.30 -7.03 35.23
C ALA A 7 31.86 -6.94 34.65
N LEU A 8 30.91 -6.38 35.43
CA LEU A 8 29.54 -6.15 34.94
C LEU A 8 29.48 -5.13 33.82
N CYS A 9 30.23 -4.03 33.91
CA CYS A 9 30.29 -3.03 32.84
C CYS A 9 30.94 -3.57 31.56
N SER A 10 31.96 -4.41 31.67
CA SER A 10 32.59 -5.03 30.49
C SER A 10 31.70 -6.07 29.84
N LEU A 11 30.89 -6.81 30.61
CA LEU A 11 29.92 -7.76 30.08
C LEU A 11 28.78 -7.05 29.35
N PHE A 12 28.34 -5.89 29.87
CA PHE A 12 27.29 -5.07 29.23
C PHE A 12 27.81 -4.40 27.94
N LEU A 13 29.04 -3.94 27.92
CA LEU A 13 29.68 -3.33 26.76
C LEU A 13 29.88 -4.34 25.62
N SER A 14 30.26 -5.58 25.95
CA SER A 14 30.38 -6.65 24.95
C SER A 14 29.05 -7.10 24.40
N PHE A 15 27.96 -7.02 25.16
CA PHE A 15 26.62 -7.32 24.68
C PHE A 15 26.10 -6.24 23.69
N VAL A 16 26.40 -4.96 23.96
CA VAL A 16 26.00 -3.84 23.07
C VAL A 16 26.80 -3.85 21.77
N LEU A 17 28.09 -4.25 21.81
CA LEU A 17 28.90 -4.34 20.59
C LEU A 17 28.61 -5.58 19.73
N GLY A 18 27.92 -6.59 20.31
CA GLY A 18 27.54 -7.82 19.60
C GLY A 18 26.25 -7.73 18.78
N VAL A 19 25.46 -6.66 18.93
CA VAL A 19 24.26 -6.44 18.11
C VAL A 19 24.70 -5.98 16.72
N LYS A 20 25.13 -6.92 15.89
CA LYS A 20 25.20 -6.69 14.45
C LYS A 20 23.77 -6.50 14.00
N GLY A 21 23.41 -5.28 13.63
CA GLY A 21 22.15 -5.02 12.97
C GLY A 21 22.02 -6.01 11.81
N GLN A 22 20.93 -6.74 11.78
CA GLN A 22 20.62 -7.66 10.70
C GLN A 22 20.61 -6.81 9.44
N GLN A 23 21.63 -6.94 8.59
CA GLN A 23 21.57 -6.35 7.25
C GLN A 23 20.40 -7.03 6.54
N THR A 24 19.27 -6.38 6.58
CA THR A 24 18.16 -6.74 5.68
C THR A 24 18.72 -6.59 4.27
N ASN A 25 18.85 -7.72 3.60
CA ASN A 25 19.24 -7.77 2.19
C ASN A 25 18.07 -7.20 1.38
N THR A 26 17.93 -5.88 1.45
CA THR A 26 16.90 -5.13 0.73
C THR A 26 17.31 -5.14 -0.74
N GLN A 27 16.90 -6.17 -1.45
CA GLN A 27 16.97 -6.13 -2.90
C GLN A 27 16.01 -5.05 -3.37
N THR A 28 16.57 -3.92 -3.74
CA THR A 28 15.77 -2.83 -4.33
C THR A 28 15.45 -3.23 -5.76
N TYR A 29 14.22 -3.68 -5.98
CA TYR A 29 13.72 -3.96 -7.32
C TYR A 29 13.37 -2.64 -8.00
N THR A 30 14.26 -2.15 -8.83
CA THR A 30 13.99 -1.01 -9.70
C THR A 30 13.83 -1.47 -11.13
N LEU A 31 12.96 -0.82 -11.88
CA LEU A 31 12.86 -1.06 -13.32
C LEU A 31 14.20 -0.71 -13.99
N LYS A 32 14.68 -1.60 -14.85
CA LYS A 32 15.90 -1.35 -15.65
C LYS A 32 15.75 -0.08 -16.50
N THR A 33 14.58 0.07 -17.11
CA THR A 33 14.18 1.22 -17.91
C THR A 33 12.91 1.82 -17.30
N PRO A 34 13.02 2.80 -16.39
CA PRO A 34 11.85 3.48 -15.87
C PRO A 34 11.17 4.26 -17.00
N TYR A 35 9.84 4.29 -16.98
CA TYR A 35 9.08 5.13 -17.91
C TYR A 35 9.06 6.58 -17.41
N ALA A 36 9.12 7.52 -18.34
CA ALA A 36 8.94 8.93 -18.03
C ALA A 36 7.47 9.26 -17.81
N VAL A 37 7.19 10.06 -16.79
CA VAL A 37 5.86 10.57 -16.50
C VAL A 37 5.78 12.03 -16.93
N GLU A 38 4.91 12.31 -17.89
CA GLU A 38 4.63 13.66 -18.33
C GLU A 38 3.51 14.28 -17.50
N LYS A 39 3.63 15.57 -17.22
CA LYS A 39 2.58 16.31 -16.52
C LYS A 39 1.41 16.58 -17.47
N ILE A 40 0.25 16.01 -17.15
CA ILE A 40 -0.96 16.21 -17.92
C ILE A 40 -1.69 17.46 -17.41
N THR A 41 -1.94 18.41 -18.31
CA THR A 41 -2.80 19.57 -18.02
C THR A 41 -4.18 19.32 -18.63
N PRO A 42 -5.22 19.15 -17.80
CA PRO A 42 -6.55 18.89 -18.34
C PRO A 42 -7.09 20.11 -19.07
N PRO A 43 -7.87 19.89 -20.13
CA PRO A 43 -8.46 20.98 -20.91
C PRO A 43 -9.50 21.74 -20.07
N LYS A 44 -9.34 23.04 -19.95
CA LYS A 44 -10.29 23.91 -19.25
C LYS A 44 -11.56 24.13 -20.10
N GLY A 45 -12.71 24.13 -19.43
CA GLY A 45 -13.99 24.57 -20.03
C GLY A 45 -14.65 23.63 -21.04
N LYS A 46 -14.13 22.42 -21.25
CA LYS A 46 -14.77 21.41 -22.12
C LYS A 46 -15.79 20.59 -21.34
N LYS A 47 -16.97 20.36 -21.93
CA LYS A 47 -17.95 19.41 -21.37
C LYS A 47 -17.41 17.99 -21.45
N VAL A 48 -17.54 17.26 -20.33
CA VAL A 48 -17.20 15.84 -20.27
C VAL A 48 -18.15 15.06 -21.15
N LYS A 49 -17.62 14.27 -22.09
CA LYS A 49 -18.39 13.41 -22.98
C LYS A 49 -18.40 11.96 -22.54
N ASN A 50 -17.28 11.51 -21.97
CA ASN A 50 -17.09 10.13 -21.53
C ASN A 50 -16.46 10.13 -20.15
N VAL A 51 -16.80 9.12 -19.35
CA VAL A 51 -16.20 8.86 -18.05
C VAL A 51 -15.64 7.44 -18.06
N ILE A 52 -14.39 7.29 -17.67
CA ILE A 52 -13.73 5.98 -17.54
C ILE A 52 -13.44 5.78 -16.07
N LEU A 53 -14.04 4.74 -15.48
CA LEU A 53 -13.73 4.30 -14.12
C LEU A 53 -12.70 3.17 -14.19
N MET A 54 -11.53 3.39 -13.61
CA MET A 54 -10.48 2.39 -13.50
C MET A 54 -10.38 1.90 -12.05
N ILE A 55 -10.51 0.61 -11.84
CA ILE A 55 -10.53 -0.01 -10.51
C ILE A 55 -9.31 -0.91 -10.39
N GLY A 56 -8.45 -0.61 -9.41
CA GLY A 56 -7.34 -1.50 -9.03
C GLY A 56 -7.83 -2.51 -7.99
N ASP A 57 -8.17 -3.72 -8.42
CA ASP A 57 -8.65 -4.77 -7.53
C ASP A 57 -7.55 -5.20 -6.55
N GLY A 58 -7.86 -5.18 -5.25
CA GLY A 58 -6.91 -5.45 -4.19
C GLY A 58 -5.76 -4.45 -4.06
N MET A 59 -5.77 -3.37 -4.84
CA MET A 59 -4.70 -2.38 -4.85
C MET A 59 -4.74 -1.52 -3.57
N SER A 60 -3.70 -1.64 -2.75
CA SER A 60 -3.50 -0.84 -1.55
C SER A 60 -2.48 0.28 -1.79
N LEU A 61 -2.34 1.18 -0.82
CA LEU A 61 -1.29 2.21 -0.83
C LEU A 61 0.12 1.63 -0.95
N MET A 62 0.35 0.42 -0.42
CA MET A 62 1.64 -0.25 -0.53
C MET A 62 1.96 -0.66 -1.97
N HIS A 63 0.97 -1.05 -2.76
CA HIS A 63 1.17 -1.36 -4.18
C HIS A 63 1.55 -0.09 -4.95
N ILE A 64 0.88 1.03 -4.66
CA ILE A 64 1.19 2.33 -5.26
C ILE A 64 2.62 2.76 -4.88
N TYR A 65 2.97 2.65 -3.60
CA TYR A 65 4.32 3.00 -3.12
C TYR A 65 5.40 2.11 -3.73
N THR A 66 5.15 0.81 -3.85
CA THR A 66 6.07 -0.13 -4.48
C THR A 66 6.28 0.23 -5.96
N ALA A 67 5.21 0.48 -6.69
CA ALA A 67 5.28 0.87 -8.09
C ALA A 67 6.03 2.21 -8.27
N TRP A 68 5.76 3.19 -7.41
CA TRP A 68 6.45 4.47 -7.38
C TRP A 68 7.95 4.30 -7.13
N THR A 69 8.33 3.49 -6.16
CA THR A 69 9.73 3.18 -5.84
C THR A 69 10.42 2.49 -7.02
N CYS A 70 9.77 1.47 -7.62
CA CYS A 70 10.31 0.75 -8.77
C CYS A 70 10.54 1.65 -9.98
N ASN A 71 9.67 2.62 -10.21
CA ASN A 71 9.81 3.58 -11.30
C ASN A 71 10.58 4.85 -10.92
N ARG A 72 11.46 4.75 -9.92
CA ARG A 72 12.34 5.83 -9.46
C ARG A 72 11.61 7.11 -9.05
N GLY A 73 10.50 6.96 -8.34
CA GLY A 73 9.77 8.08 -7.77
C GLY A 73 8.84 8.80 -8.74
N GLN A 74 8.32 8.11 -9.76
CA GLN A 74 7.37 8.69 -10.72
C GLN A 74 6.24 7.72 -11.04
N LEU A 75 4.99 8.21 -11.00
CA LEU A 75 3.80 7.45 -11.43
C LEU A 75 2.84 8.33 -12.21
N TRP A 76 2.16 7.76 -13.19
CA TRP A 76 1.07 8.45 -13.89
C TRP A 76 -0.07 8.86 -12.97
N LEU A 77 -0.29 8.14 -11.84
CA LEU A 77 -1.26 8.48 -10.81
C LEU A 77 -1.01 9.86 -10.16
N GLU A 78 0.21 10.37 -10.19
CA GLU A 78 0.55 11.70 -9.66
C GLU A 78 -0.09 12.84 -10.49
N ASN A 79 -0.60 12.54 -11.69
CA ASN A 79 -1.36 13.49 -12.47
C ASN A 79 -2.83 13.64 -12.01
N ALA A 80 -3.28 12.84 -11.04
CA ALA A 80 -4.62 12.97 -10.48
C ALA A 80 -4.77 14.33 -9.78
N GLN A 81 -5.76 15.12 -10.21
CA GLN A 81 -6.01 16.46 -9.64
C GLN A 81 -6.68 16.38 -8.25
N TYR A 82 -7.42 15.33 -8.02
CA TYR A 82 -8.16 15.10 -6.79
C TYR A 82 -7.82 13.73 -6.24
N THR A 83 -7.60 13.67 -4.94
CA THR A 83 -7.31 12.44 -4.23
C THR A 83 -8.23 12.35 -3.03
N GLY A 84 -8.74 11.16 -2.74
CA GLY A 84 -9.61 10.90 -1.61
C GLY A 84 -9.42 9.49 -1.07
N LEU A 85 -10.02 9.22 0.08
CA LEU A 85 -10.06 7.91 0.69
C LEU A 85 -11.49 7.41 0.69
N SER A 86 -11.68 6.15 0.32
CA SER A 86 -12.96 5.47 0.36
C SER A 86 -12.94 4.36 1.41
N LYS A 87 -14.02 4.24 2.18
CA LYS A 87 -14.25 3.09 3.04
C LYS A 87 -15.08 2.07 2.28
N THR A 88 -14.60 0.86 2.19
CA THR A 88 -15.20 -0.23 1.41
C THR A 88 -15.60 -1.43 2.28
N PRO A 89 -16.42 -1.27 3.35
CA PRO A 89 -16.90 -2.42 4.10
C PRO A 89 -18.04 -3.10 3.34
N CYS A 90 -18.15 -4.43 3.46
CA CYS A 90 -19.37 -5.16 3.13
C CYS A 90 -20.33 -5.18 4.34
N LEU A 91 -21.51 -5.82 4.22
CA LEU A 91 -22.50 -5.84 5.30
C LEU A 91 -22.01 -6.55 6.55
N ASN A 92 -21.24 -7.59 6.40
CA ASN A 92 -20.82 -8.50 7.47
C ASN A 92 -19.33 -8.44 7.82
N ARG A 93 -18.53 -7.58 7.14
CA ARG A 93 -17.09 -7.42 7.39
C ARG A 93 -16.58 -6.00 7.13
N LEU A 94 -15.52 -5.62 7.85
CA LEU A 94 -14.83 -4.35 7.64
C LEU A 94 -13.99 -4.34 6.37
N VAL A 95 -13.50 -5.51 5.93
CA VAL A 95 -12.77 -5.69 4.68
C VAL A 95 -13.65 -6.49 3.74
N THR A 96 -13.92 -5.97 2.57
CA THR A 96 -14.71 -6.62 1.53
C THR A 96 -13.85 -7.51 0.64
N ASP A 97 -14.47 -8.51 0.02
CA ASP A 97 -13.90 -9.21 -1.13
C ASP A 97 -14.26 -8.50 -2.45
N SER A 98 -13.71 -8.97 -3.55
CA SER A 98 -13.96 -8.41 -4.90
C SER A 98 -15.41 -8.59 -5.33
N GLY A 99 -16.07 -9.67 -4.90
CA GLY A 99 -17.46 -9.96 -5.25
C GLY A 99 -18.43 -8.97 -4.62
N ALA A 100 -18.34 -8.79 -3.28
CA ALA A 100 -19.17 -7.81 -2.57
C ALA A 100 -18.82 -6.37 -2.97
N GLY A 101 -17.53 -6.07 -3.22
CA GLY A 101 -17.08 -4.78 -3.73
C GLY A 101 -17.61 -4.46 -5.12
N GLY A 102 -17.56 -5.43 -6.03
CA GLY A 102 -18.10 -5.32 -7.39
C GLY A 102 -19.63 -5.13 -7.39
N THR A 103 -20.35 -5.85 -6.50
CA THR A 103 -21.79 -5.66 -6.32
C THR A 103 -22.10 -4.23 -5.88
N ALA A 104 -21.39 -3.72 -4.88
CA ALA A 104 -21.59 -2.36 -4.39
C ALA A 104 -21.35 -1.30 -5.47
N LEU A 105 -20.34 -1.49 -6.32
CA LEU A 105 -20.03 -0.58 -7.43
C LEU A 105 -21.11 -0.62 -8.54
N SER A 106 -21.68 -1.80 -8.81
CA SER A 106 -22.66 -1.97 -9.88
C SER A 106 -24.09 -1.64 -9.46
N SER A 107 -24.51 -1.95 -8.24
CA SER A 107 -25.88 -1.75 -7.76
C SER A 107 -26.06 -0.53 -6.86
N GLY A 108 -24.96 0.00 -6.30
CA GLY A 108 -25.01 1.04 -5.28
C GLY A 108 -25.34 0.50 -3.87
N GLU A 109 -25.52 -0.82 -3.72
CA GLU A 109 -25.85 -1.47 -2.47
C GLU A 109 -24.75 -2.43 -2.01
N ARG A 110 -24.53 -2.48 -0.68
CA ARG A 110 -23.57 -3.42 -0.09
C ARG A 110 -24.20 -4.80 0.04
N SER A 111 -23.48 -5.83 -0.33
CA SER A 111 -23.82 -7.23 -0.11
C SER A 111 -23.02 -7.85 1.03
N GLU A 112 -23.39 -9.06 1.43
CA GLU A 112 -22.56 -9.86 2.32
C GLU A 112 -21.37 -10.46 1.57
N ASP A 113 -20.25 -10.64 2.28
CA ASP A 113 -19.12 -11.39 1.81
C ASP A 113 -19.45 -12.89 1.88
N PRO A 114 -19.54 -13.61 0.76
CA PRO A 114 -19.94 -15.03 0.73
C PRO A 114 -18.96 -15.94 1.49
N LEU A 115 -17.71 -15.54 1.64
CA LEU A 115 -16.71 -16.32 2.40
C LEU A 115 -17.02 -16.38 3.91
N SER A 116 -17.88 -15.52 4.42
CA SER A 116 -18.32 -15.56 5.83
C SER A 116 -19.39 -16.62 6.08
N CYS A 117 -20.14 -17.03 5.08
CA CYS A 117 -21.21 -18.00 5.20
C CYS A 117 -20.70 -19.42 5.46
N SER A 118 -19.48 -19.76 5.01
CA SER A 118 -18.89 -21.09 5.21
C SER A 118 -18.42 -21.41 6.63
N ARG A 119 -18.37 -20.41 7.53
CA ARG A 119 -17.92 -20.57 8.93
C ARG A 119 -19.03 -20.79 9.96
N ARG A 120 -20.29 -20.81 9.55
CA ARG A 120 -21.45 -21.03 10.47
C ARG A 120 -22.05 -22.42 10.33
N ARG A 121 -21.22 -23.45 10.16
CA ARG A 121 -21.64 -24.85 10.32
C ARG A 121 -20.76 -25.54 11.36
#